data_54b5356cc9081195531807b9cc1f5fc3
#
_entry.id   54b5356cc9081195531807b9cc1f5fc3
#
_cell.length_a   1.000
_cell.length_b   1.000
_cell.length_c   1.000
_cell.angle_alpha   90.00
_cell.angle_beta   90.00
_cell.angle_gamma   90.00
#
_symmetry.space_group_name_H-M   'P 1'
#
loop_
_entity.id
_entity.type
_entity.pdbx_description
1 polymer ?
#
loop_
_entity_poly.entity_id
_entity_poly.type
_entity_poly.pdbx_seq_one_letter_code
_entity_poly.pdbx_strand_id
1 'polypeptide(L)'
;MPAGTRTPIVLVLCALLLTACGGSGAAVKEPSSRFTVTLDDFLIRPQNITVPSGREFKLTVANRGRLGHTFRIRTRTDRNVLAFTAIEPGGSKTRSFKLGRGTYTMYCVLANHEELGMHGTLKVG
;
A
#
# COMPACT_ATOMS: atom_id res chain seq x y z
N MET A 1 -1.68 -42.09 61.08
CA MET A 1 -2.23 -40.82 60.54
C MET A 1 -1.50 -40.52 59.25
N PRO A 2 -2.09 -40.71 58.11
CA PRO A 2 -1.39 -40.30 56.86
C PRO A 2 -1.64 -38.81 56.60
N ALA A 3 -0.56 -38.11 56.42
CA ALA A 3 -0.55 -36.70 56.05
C ALA A 3 -1.05 -36.53 54.61
N GLY A 4 -2.11 -35.70 54.45
CA GLY A 4 -2.67 -35.35 53.15
C GLY A 4 -1.77 -34.38 52.40
N THR A 5 -1.20 -34.83 51.29
CA THR A 5 -0.45 -34.01 50.35
C THR A 5 -1.42 -33.14 49.55
N ARG A 6 -1.44 -31.85 49.84
CA ARG A 6 -2.21 -30.86 49.05
C ARG A 6 -1.37 -30.47 47.85
N THR A 7 -1.78 -30.92 46.66
CA THR A 7 -1.22 -30.50 45.39
C THR A 7 -1.74 -29.10 45.05
N PRO A 8 -0.90 -28.12 44.75
CA PRO A 8 -1.37 -26.82 44.30
C PRO A 8 -1.83 -26.93 42.82
N ILE A 9 -3.07 -26.57 42.59
CA ILE A 9 -3.61 -26.40 41.24
C ILE A 9 -3.00 -25.13 40.68
N VAL A 10 -2.08 -25.29 39.73
CA VAL A 10 -1.56 -24.17 38.94
C VAL A 10 -2.62 -23.82 37.91
N LEU A 11 -3.33 -22.73 38.14
CA LEU A 11 -4.23 -22.14 37.16
C LEU A 11 -3.36 -21.48 36.07
N VAL A 12 -3.19 -22.15 34.94
CA VAL A 12 -2.60 -21.56 33.75
C VAL A 12 -3.64 -20.65 33.12
N LEU A 13 -3.48 -19.35 33.39
CA LEU A 13 -4.27 -18.30 32.74
C LEU A 13 -3.79 -18.15 31.30
N CYS A 14 -4.47 -18.82 30.39
CA CYS A 14 -4.25 -18.64 28.95
C CYS A 14 -4.73 -17.25 28.55
N ALA A 15 -3.83 -16.28 28.52
CA ALA A 15 -4.11 -14.97 27.97
C ALA A 15 -4.25 -15.13 26.45
N LEU A 16 -5.47 -15.15 25.95
CA LEU A 16 -5.76 -15.01 24.52
C LEU A 16 -5.39 -13.59 24.09
N LEU A 17 -4.22 -13.46 23.48
CA LEU A 17 -3.84 -12.27 22.74
C LEU A 17 -4.72 -12.22 21.47
N LEU A 18 -5.82 -11.52 21.53
CA LEU A 18 -6.54 -11.09 20.33
C LEU A 18 -5.66 -10.08 19.60
N THR A 19 -4.87 -10.55 18.65
CA THR A 19 -4.28 -9.66 17.64
C THR A 19 -5.40 -9.17 16.76
N ALA A 20 -5.92 -7.99 17.05
CA ALA A 20 -6.81 -7.27 16.17
C ALA A 20 -6.03 -6.90 14.91
N CYS A 21 -6.17 -7.67 13.83
CA CYS A 21 -5.81 -7.24 12.48
C CYS A 21 -6.77 -6.13 12.07
N GLY A 22 -6.56 -4.92 12.58
CA GLY A 22 -7.18 -3.70 12.08
C GLY A 22 -6.53 -3.35 10.75
N GLY A 23 -7.20 -3.66 9.63
CA GLY A 23 -6.73 -3.34 8.28
C GLY A 23 -6.87 -1.88 7.91
N SER A 24 -6.19 -0.99 8.60
CA SER A 24 -5.79 0.30 8.06
C SER A 24 -4.37 0.10 7.55
N GLY A 25 -4.20 0.02 6.23
CA GLY A 25 -2.88 -0.17 5.65
C GLY A 25 -1.91 0.91 6.14
N ALA A 26 -1.02 0.54 7.06
CA ALA A 26 0.02 1.43 7.54
C ALA A 26 0.80 1.97 6.34
N ALA A 27 1.10 3.28 6.34
CA ALA A 27 1.87 3.87 5.26
C ALA A 27 3.27 3.26 5.22
N VAL A 28 3.64 2.69 4.07
CA VAL A 28 4.98 2.18 3.84
C VAL A 28 5.91 3.38 3.61
N LYS A 29 6.98 3.46 4.39
CA LYS A 29 8.04 4.44 4.17
C LYS A 29 9.04 3.87 3.18
N GLU A 30 9.20 4.57 2.06
CA GLU A 30 10.21 4.27 1.05
C GLU A 30 11.36 5.28 1.15
N PRO A 31 12.41 5.00 1.93
CA PRO A 31 13.53 5.94 2.10
C PRO A 31 14.40 6.02 0.85
N SER A 32 14.32 5.04 -0.02
CA SER A 32 15.08 5.02 -1.28
C SER A 32 14.42 5.92 -2.33
N SER A 33 15.20 6.32 -3.32
CA SER A 33 14.68 7.02 -4.52
C SER A 33 14.06 6.05 -5.54
N ARG A 34 13.89 4.80 -5.19
CA ARG A 34 13.30 3.76 -6.04
C ARG A 34 12.25 3.00 -5.27
N PHE A 35 11.07 2.85 -5.84
CA PHE A 35 10.00 2.05 -5.25
C PHE A 35 9.12 1.43 -6.32
N THR A 36 8.43 0.39 -5.94
CA THR A 36 7.52 -0.35 -6.82
C THR A 36 6.11 -0.27 -6.28
N VAL A 37 5.17 -0.02 -7.18
CA VAL A 37 3.74 -0.16 -6.94
C VAL A 37 3.25 -1.35 -7.73
N THR A 38 2.52 -2.21 -7.09
CA THR A 38 1.87 -3.36 -7.72
C THR A 38 0.38 -3.06 -7.91
N LEU A 39 -0.10 -3.28 -9.12
CA LEU A 39 -1.52 -3.25 -9.45
C LEU A 39 -2.05 -4.66 -9.39
N ASP A 40 -3.10 -4.86 -8.64
CA ASP A 40 -3.91 -6.07 -8.61
C ASP A 40 -5.30 -5.72 -9.14
N ASP A 41 -6.18 -6.72 -9.33
CA ASP A 41 -7.53 -6.41 -9.75
C ASP A 41 -8.23 -5.60 -8.64
N PHE A 42 -8.51 -4.31 -8.96
CA PHE A 42 -9.11 -3.29 -8.11
C PHE A 42 -8.31 -2.88 -6.86
N LEU A 43 -7.01 -3.15 -6.84
CA LEU A 43 -6.13 -2.75 -5.72
C LEU A 43 -4.81 -2.15 -6.20
N ILE A 44 -4.31 -1.18 -5.45
CA ILE A 44 -2.95 -0.63 -5.56
C ILE A 44 -2.19 -1.02 -4.30
N ARG A 45 -1.00 -1.61 -4.45
CA ARG A 45 -0.15 -2.04 -3.33
C ARG A 45 1.27 -1.47 -3.42
N PRO A 46 1.83 -0.87 -2.37
CA PRO A 46 1.15 -0.45 -1.15
C PRO A 46 0.09 0.61 -1.44
N GLN A 47 -1.01 0.63 -0.68
CA GLN A 47 -2.07 1.61 -0.86
C GLN A 47 -1.68 3.00 -0.34
N ASN A 48 -0.82 3.04 0.67
CA ASN A 48 -0.31 4.28 1.23
C ASN A 48 1.22 4.25 1.26
N ILE A 49 1.84 5.25 0.64
CA ILE A 49 3.30 5.36 0.52
C ILE A 49 3.74 6.74 1.01
N THR A 50 4.82 6.77 1.76
CA THR A 50 5.50 8.03 2.12
C THR A 50 6.91 8.01 1.55
N VAL A 51 7.27 9.04 0.82
CA VAL A 51 8.60 9.24 0.24
C VAL A 51 9.18 10.59 0.68
N PRO A 52 10.52 10.70 0.80
CA PRO A 52 11.14 11.98 1.16
C PRO A 52 11.01 12.99 0.03
N SER A 53 10.85 14.28 0.38
CA SER A 53 10.81 15.38 -0.59
C SER A 53 12.21 15.75 -1.13
N GLY A 54 12.24 16.57 -2.18
CA GLY A 54 13.46 17.21 -2.68
C GLY A 54 14.33 16.35 -3.61
N ARG A 55 13.90 15.15 -3.97
CA ARG A 55 14.66 14.26 -4.85
C ARG A 55 13.84 13.73 -6.01
N GLU A 56 14.51 13.23 -7.03
CA GLU A 56 13.89 12.46 -8.10
C GLU A 56 13.64 11.03 -7.64
N PHE A 57 12.51 10.47 -8.05
CA PHE A 57 12.10 9.10 -7.79
C PHE A 57 12.05 8.30 -9.08
N LYS A 58 12.42 7.03 -8.99
CA LYS A 58 12.19 6.03 -10.01
C LYS A 58 11.11 5.07 -9.56
N LEU A 59 9.92 5.21 -10.16
CA LEU A 59 8.76 4.38 -9.87
C LEU A 59 8.63 3.28 -10.91
N THR A 60 8.54 2.05 -10.47
CA THR A 60 8.09 0.91 -11.27
C THR A 60 6.66 0.56 -10.90
N VAL A 61 5.79 0.46 -11.89
CA VAL A 61 4.41 0.00 -11.72
C VAL A 61 4.29 -1.34 -12.41
N ALA A 62 3.98 -2.39 -11.66
CA ALA A 62 3.86 -3.76 -12.12
C ALA A 62 2.41 -4.25 -12.00
N ASN A 63 1.83 -4.74 -13.09
CA ASN A 63 0.49 -5.31 -13.08
C ASN A 63 0.55 -6.82 -12.77
N ARG A 64 0.01 -7.21 -11.62
CA ARG A 64 -0.12 -8.59 -11.14
C ARG A 64 -1.55 -9.10 -11.22
N GLY A 65 -2.49 -8.24 -11.62
CA GLY A 65 -3.88 -8.60 -11.85
C GLY A 65 -4.09 -9.36 -13.17
N ARG A 66 -5.34 -9.74 -13.40
CA ARG A 66 -5.77 -10.41 -14.64
C ARG A 66 -6.31 -9.46 -15.68
N LEU A 67 -6.60 -8.23 -15.29
CA LEU A 67 -7.10 -7.17 -16.15
C LEU A 67 -5.97 -6.19 -16.52
N GLY A 68 -6.11 -5.52 -17.66
CA GLY A 68 -5.28 -4.36 -17.96
C GLY A 68 -5.59 -3.20 -17.03
N HIS A 69 -4.60 -2.42 -16.65
CA HIS A 69 -4.75 -1.26 -15.77
C HIS A 69 -3.98 -0.06 -16.29
N THR A 70 -4.39 1.13 -15.88
CA THR A 70 -3.60 2.34 -15.97
C THR A 70 -3.13 2.73 -14.57
N PHE A 71 -2.13 3.58 -14.49
CA PHE A 71 -1.70 4.16 -13.21
C PHE A 71 -1.45 5.64 -13.40
N ARG A 72 -2.07 6.44 -12.55
CA ARG A 72 -1.90 7.90 -12.53
C ARG A 72 -1.67 8.40 -11.12
N ILE A 73 -1.03 9.56 -11.05
CA ILE A 73 -0.89 10.33 -9.82
C ILE A 73 -1.47 11.72 -10.08
N ARG A 74 -2.34 12.17 -9.20
CA ARG A 74 -2.94 13.53 -9.24
C ARG A 74 -2.74 14.27 -7.94
N THR A 75 -2.76 15.60 -8.03
CA THR A 75 -2.81 16.49 -6.87
C THR A 75 -4.18 16.44 -6.21
N ARG A 76 -4.33 17.10 -5.06
CA ARG A 76 -5.63 17.26 -4.38
C ARG A 76 -6.63 18.10 -5.18
N THR A 77 -6.17 18.86 -6.17
CA THR A 77 -6.99 19.65 -7.09
C THR A 77 -7.17 18.98 -8.45
N ASP A 78 -7.09 17.64 -8.49
CA ASP A 78 -7.30 16.78 -9.66
C ASP A 78 -6.37 17.02 -10.87
N ARG A 79 -5.24 17.70 -10.66
CA ARG A 79 -4.24 17.87 -11.70
C ARG A 79 -3.35 16.64 -11.80
N ASN A 80 -3.37 15.96 -12.94
CA ASN A 80 -2.45 14.84 -13.19
C ASN A 80 -1.00 15.33 -13.25
N VAL A 81 -0.12 14.67 -12.49
CA VAL A 81 1.33 14.95 -12.44
C VAL A 81 2.16 13.79 -12.96
N LEU A 82 1.58 12.60 -13.05
CA LEU A 82 2.20 11.42 -13.65
C LEU A 82 1.11 10.52 -14.24
N ALA A 83 1.38 9.97 -15.43
CA ALA A 83 0.47 9.02 -16.07
C ALA A 83 1.27 7.91 -16.76
N PHE A 84 0.89 6.66 -16.50
CA PHE A 84 1.23 5.50 -17.27
C PHE A 84 0.01 5.07 -18.08
N THR A 85 0.20 4.85 -19.36
CA THR A 85 -0.81 4.22 -20.23
C THR A 85 -0.97 2.75 -19.88
N ALA A 86 -1.89 2.05 -20.52
CA ALA A 86 -2.23 0.67 -20.23
C ALA A 86 -1.01 -0.21 -19.91
N ILE A 87 -1.10 -0.93 -18.79
CA ILE A 87 -0.14 -1.93 -18.35
C ILE A 87 -0.89 -3.26 -18.37
N GLU A 88 -0.52 -4.12 -19.29
CA GLU A 88 -1.14 -5.43 -19.48
C GLU A 88 -0.81 -6.38 -18.30
N PRO A 89 -1.63 -7.42 -18.07
CA PRO A 89 -1.33 -8.44 -17.08
C PRO A 89 0.09 -8.99 -17.22
N GLY A 90 0.86 -9.03 -16.11
CA GLY A 90 2.26 -9.46 -16.11
C GLY A 90 3.26 -8.40 -16.57
N GLY A 91 2.79 -7.29 -17.13
CA GLY A 91 3.63 -6.18 -17.59
C GLY A 91 4.07 -5.26 -16.47
N SER A 92 5.08 -4.44 -16.76
CA SER A 92 5.52 -3.36 -15.88
C SER A 92 6.03 -2.18 -16.69
N LYS A 93 5.94 -0.99 -16.10
CA LYS A 93 6.48 0.25 -16.68
C LYS A 93 7.24 1.01 -15.60
N THR A 94 8.32 1.65 -15.98
CA THR A 94 9.17 2.44 -15.07
C THR A 94 9.32 3.85 -15.60
N ARG A 95 9.24 4.82 -14.69
CA ARG A 95 9.47 6.24 -14.99
C ARG A 95 10.13 6.93 -13.81
N SER A 96 11.03 7.86 -14.13
CA SER A 96 11.56 8.82 -13.16
C SER A 96 10.69 10.07 -13.12
N PHE A 97 10.52 10.64 -11.95
CA PHE A 97 9.75 11.86 -11.74
C PHE A 97 10.17 12.58 -10.45
N LYS A 98 9.81 13.84 -10.35
CA LYS A 98 10.03 14.65 -9.15
C LYS A 98 8.72 15.34 -8.77
N LEU A 99 8.33 15.23 -7.52
CA LEU A 99 7.15 15.88 -6.96
C LEU A 99 7.54 16.81 -5.81
N GLY A 100 6.83 17.91 -5.72
CA GLY A 100 6.90 18.79 -4.56
C GLY A 100 6.33 18.13 -3.31
N ARG A 101 6.64 18.70 -2.15
CA ARG A 101 6.05 18.29 -0.87
C ARG A 101 4.54 18.37 -0.93
N GLY A 102 3.85 17.34 -0.49
CA GLY A 102 2.39 17.31 -0.51
C GLY A 102 1.81 15.90 -0.46
N THR A 103 0.50 15.83 -0.57
CA THR A 103 -0.27 14.59 -0.63
C THR A 103 -0.91 14.46 -2.00
N TYR A 104 -0.75 13.29 -2.59
CA TYR A 104 -1.19 12.96 -3.94
C TYR A 104 -2.06 11.71 -3.91
N THR A 105 -2.94 11.56 -4.89
CA THR A 105 -3.74 10.35 -5.08
C THR A 105 -3.15 9.53 -6.22
N MET A 106 -2.88 8.26 -5.96
CA MET A 106 -2.59 7.24 -6.96
C MET A 106 -3.92 6.60 -7.37
N TYR A 107 -4.14 6.34 -8.65
CA TYR A 107 -5.41 5.76 -9.11
C TYR A 107 -5.33 5.15 -10.50
N CYS A 108 -6.34 4.33 -10.84
CA CYS A 108 -6.60 3.80 -12.18
C CYS A 108 -7.79 4.54 -12.79
N VAL A 109 -7.72 4.91 -14.09
CA VAL A 109 -8.81 5.63 -14.77
C VAL A 109 -9.74 4.73 -15.57
N LEU A 110 -9.49 3.42 -15.61
CA LEU A 110 -10.32 2.52 -16.40
C LEU A 110 -11.67 2.28 -15.74
N ALA A 111 -12.74 2.49 -16.49
CA ALA A 111 -14.12 2.27 -16.04
C ALA A 111 -14.34 2.77 -14.61
N ASN A 112 -14.88 1.94 -13.73
CA ASN A 112 -15.12 2.21 -12.31
C ASN A 112 -14.04 1.64 -11.38
N HIS A 113 -12.82 1.37 -11.87
CA HIS A 113 -11.77 0.72 -11.10
C HIS A 113 -11.38 1.52 -9.84
N GLU A 114 -11.31 2.85 -9.96
CA GLU A 114 -11.03 3.71 -8.81
C GLU A 114 -12.10 3.55 -7.70
N GLU A 115 -13.36 3.56 -8.08
CA GLU A 115 -14.50 3.42 -7.17
C GLU A 115 -14.55 2.03 -6.53
N LEU A 116 -14.06 1.00 -7.22
CA LEU A 116 -13.94 -0.36 -6.69
C LEU A 116 -12.76 -0.55 -5.73
N GLY A 117 -11.96 0.48 -5.50
CA GLY A 117 -10.85 0.45 -4.54
C GLY A 117 -9.47 0.65 -5.16
N MET A 118 -9.38 0.84 -6.48
CA MET A 118 -8.10 1.01 -7.16
C MET A 118 -7.56 2.44 -7.05
N HIS A 119 -7.34 2.86 -5.82
CA HIS A 119 -6.76 4.14 -5.45
C HIS A 119 -5.87 4.01 -4.22
N GLY A 120 -5.02 4.99 -3.99
CA GLY A 120 -4.11 5.04 -2.84
C GLY A 120 -3.53 6.43 -2.65
N THR A 121 -2.75 6.59 -1.60
CA THR A 121 -2.15 7.87 -1.20
C THR A 121 -0.63 7.82 -1.33
N LEU A 122 -0.05 8.81 -1.99
CA LEU A 122 1.37 9.09 -2.01
C LEU A 122 1.64 10.39 -1.26
N LYS A 123 2.34 10.31 -0.14
CA LYS A 123 2.79 11.47 0.64
C LYS A 123 4.25 11.75 0.34
N VAL A 124 4.55 12.98 -0.04
CA VAL A 124 5.91 13.50 -0.27
C VAL A 124 6.23 14.50 0.83
N GLY A 125 7.17 14.13 1.72
CA GLY A 125 7.46 15.00 2.86
C GLY A 125 8.59 14.60 3.76
#